data_736952003fc1100016bcc8d2c42c6b08
#
_entry.id   736952003fc1100016bcc8d2c42c6b08
#
_cell.length_a   1.000
_cell.length_b   1.000
_cell.length_c   1.000
_cell.angle_alpha   90.00
_cell.angle_beta   90.00
_cell.angle_gamma   90.00
#
_symmetry.space_group_name_H-M   'P 1'
#
loop_
_entity.id
_entity.type
_entity.pdbx_description
1 polymer ?
#
loop_
_entity_poly.entity_id
_entity_poly.type
_entity_poly.pdbx_seq_one_letter_code
_entity_poly.pdbx_strand_id
1 'polypeptide(L)'
;VFFDNNYTSLIDLHSYGHDIETAWLVDRGASVLGDEAYIAKMAPITADLEQNVYKLAYSENSFKNECERGVDDERRIWWVQAEAVVGFYNGWQKDNSKTHYLEAAENIWKFIQDKVVDKRPGSEWFSEVDVNGKPYMHKPILEPWKCPYHNGRMCLEMIKRAN
;
A
#
# COMPACT_ATOMS: atom_id res chain seq x y z
N VAL A 1 -5.57 16.66 11.39
CA VAL A 1 -4.21 17.09 11.77
C VAL A 1 -3.63 16.02 12.67
N PHE A 2 -2.54 15.37 12.25
CA PHE A 2 -1.88 14.28 12.99
C PHE A 2 -0.89 14.79 14.03
N PHE A 3 -0.32 15.97 13.80
CA PHE A 3 0.71 16.58 14.64
C PHE A 3 0.40 18.05 14.91
N ASP A 4 0.87 18.55 16.04
CA ASP A 4 0.91 19.98 16.32
C ASP A 4 2.08 20.67 15.60
N ASN A 5 2.26 21.98 15.82
CA ASN A 5 3.34 22.74 15.20
C ASN A 5 4.75 22.36 15.71
N ASN A 6 4.85 21.57 16.75
CA ASN A 6 6.11 21.05 17.30
C ASN A 6 6.34 19.58 16.91
N TYR A 7 5.52 19.04 15.98
CA TYR A 7 5.51 17.63 15.56
C TYR A 7 5.15 16.65 16.68
N THR A 8 4.46 17.11 17.74
CA THR A 8 3.91 16.22 18.75
C THR A 8 2.69 15.51 18.17
N SER A 9 2.64 14.19 18.28
CA SER A 9 1.49 13.42 17.80
C SER A 9 0.23 13.80 18.57
N LEU A 10 -0.84 14.13 17.85
CA LEU A 10 -2.16 14.48 18.42
C LEU A 10 -3.14 13.30 18.38
N ILE A 11 -2.86 12.29 17.56
CA ILE A 11 -3.69 11.09 17.46
C ILE A 11 -2.79 9.86 17.39
N ASP A 12 -3.27 8.77 17.95
CA ASP A 12 -2.66 7.45 17.87
C ASP A 12 -3.31 6.70 16.69
N LEU A 13 -2.86 7.04 15.49
CA LEU A 13 -3.34 6.45 14.25
C LEU A 13 -2.14 6.12 13.34
N HIS A 14 -2.05 4.86 12.95
CA HIS A 14 -1.08 4.34 11.98
C HIS A 14 -1.83 3.96 10.70
N SER A 15 -1.64 4.72 9.65
CA SER A 15 -2.23 4.43 8.33
C SER A 15 -1.28 3.57 7.52
N TYR A 16 -1.47 2.26 7.54
CA TYR A 16 -0.60 1.30 6.90
C TYR A 16 -0.45 1.53 5.39
N GLY A 17 -1.54 1.96 4.74
CA GLY A 17 -1.51 2.29 3.33
C GLY A 17 -0.60 3.48 3.02
N HIS A 18 -0.66 4.55 3.83
CA HIS A 18 0.21 5.71 3.64
C HIS A 18 1.67 5.40 3.99
N ASP A 19 1.92 4.55 4.97
CA ASP A 19 3.28 4.16 5.34
C ASP A 19 3.97 3.39 4.20
N ILE A 20 3.29 2.40 3.60
CA ILE A 20 3.86 1.66 2.46
C ILE A 20 3.95 2.53 1.19
N GLU A 21 2.97 3.41 0.94
CA GLU A 21 3.02 4.39 -0.15
C GLU A 21 4.20 5.34 0.03
N THR A 22 4.39 5.88 1.24
CA THR A 22 5.50 6.77 1.56
C THR A 22 6.84 6.09 1.33
N ALA A 23 6.98 4.83 1.74
CA ALA A 23 8.23 4.10 1.57
C ALA A 23 8.68 4.07 0.10
N TRP A 24 7.84 3.61 -0.81
CA TRP A 24 8.25 3.51 -2.21
C TRP A 24 8.29 4.85 -2.95
N LEU A 25 7.44 5.82 -2.57
CA LEU A 25 7.48 7.17 -3.17
C LEU A 25 8.74 7.95 -2.78
N VAL A 26 9.17 7.83 -1.53
CA VAL A 26 10.42 8.45 -1.07
C VAL A 26 11.62 7.82 -1.77
N ASP A 27 11.68 6.50 -1.88
CA ASP A 27 12.71 5.81 -2.66
C ASP A 27 12.73 6.28 -4.12
N ARG A 28 11.55 6.38 -4.74
CA ARG A 28 11.42 6.86 -6.11
C ARG A 28 11.86 8.31 -6.24
N GLY A 29 11.43 9.19 -5.32
CA GLY A 29 11.82 10.60 -5.30
C GLY A 29 13.32 10.79 -5.14
N ALA A 30 13.94 10.07 -4.21
CA ALA A 30 15.39 10.08 -3.99
C ALA A 30 16.16 9.63 -5.24
N SER A 31 15.69 8.55 -5.89
CA SER A 31 16.28 8.06 -7.15
C SER A 31 16.16 9.07 -8.29
N VAL A 32 15.04 9.78 -8.41
CA VAL A 32 14.83 10.83 -9.44
C VAL A 32 15.71 12.05 -9.16
N LEU A 33 15.88 12.40 -7.90
CA LEU A 33 16.80 13.48 -7.49
C LEU A 33 18.26 13.16 -7.85
N GLY A 34 18.65 11.89 -7.79
CA GLY A 34 20.00 11.43 -8.16
C GLY A 34 21.10 11.86 -7.18
N ASP A 35 20.76 12.24 -5.95
CA ASP A 35 21.70 12.58 -4.89
C ASP A 35 21.99 11.34 -4.03
N GLU A 36 23.16 10.76 -4.18
CA GLU A 36 23.59 9.55 -3.49
C GLU A 36 23.58 9.69 -1.96
N ALA A 37 23.90 10.86 -1.43
CA ALA A 37 23.86 11.10 0.02
C ALA A 37 22.42 11.09 0.54
N TYR A 38 21.49 11.62 -0.24
CA TYR A 38 20.08 11.61 0.09
C TYR A 38 19.46 10.21 -0.04
N ILE A 39 19.82 9.47 -1.10
CA ILE A 39 19.43 8.07 -1.27
C ILE A 39 19.90 7.25 -0.06
N ALA A 40 21.18 7.34 0.31
CA ALA A 40 21.73 6.62 1.46
C ALA A 40 21.07 7.00 2.79
N LYS A 41 20.64 8.25 2.94
CA LYS A 41 19.93 8.75 4.13
C LYS A 41 18.51 8.18 4.22
N MET A 42 17.80 8.10 3.10
CA MET A 42 16.39 7.67 3.08
C MET A 42 16.24 6.14 3.12
N ALA A 43 17.16 5.39 2.54
CA ALA A 43 17.07 3.95 2.42
C ALA A 43 16.78 3.19 3.74
N PRO A 44 17.44 3.47 4.88
CA PRO A 44 17.08 2.81 6.13
C PRO A 44 15.69 3.18 6.65
N ILE A 45 15.24 4.43 6.44
CA ILE A 45 13.92 4.91 6.89
C ILE A 45 12.82 4.19 6.11
N THR A 46 12.94 4.12 4.79
CA THR A 46 11.96 3.44 3.94
C THR A 46 11.94 1.94 4.17
N ALA A 47 13.12 1.33 4.43
CA ALA A 47 13.20 -0.09 4.80
C ALA A 47 12.52 -0.40 6.14
N ASP A 48 12.62 0.48 7.13
CA ASP A 48 11.94 0.34 8.41
C ASP A 48 10.42 0.46 8.24
N LEU A 49 9.93 1.40 7.42
CA LEU A 49 8.50 1.50 7.10
C LEU A 49 7.99 0.21 6.44
N GLU A 50 8.66 -0.28 5.39
CA GLU A 50 8.31 -1.52 4.70
C GLU A 50 8.24 -2.71 5.66
N GLN A 51 9.25 -2.85 6.53
CA GLN A 51 9.32 -3.97 7.47
C GLN A 51 8.23 -3.89 8.55
N ASN A 52 7.95 -2.71 9.07
CA ASN A 52 6.95 -2.52 10.10
C ASN A 52 5.56 -2.83 9.57
N VAL A 53 5.19 -2.30 8.41
CA VAL A 53 3.86 -2.57 7.83
C VAL A 53 3.72 -4.01 7.35
N TYR A 54 4.80 -4.66 6.90
CA TYR A 54 4.76 -6.10 6.61
C TYR A 54 4.37 -6.91 7.85
N LYS A 55 4.97 -6.61 9.00
CA LYS A 55 4.70 -7.33 10.25
C LYS A 55 3.33 -7.04 10.84
N LEU A 56 2.84 -5.80 10.71
CA LEU A 56 1.63 -5.33 11.38
C LEU A 56 0.38 -5.46 10.53
N ALA A 57 0.50 -5.23 9.21
CA ALA A 57 -0.63 -5.06 8.34
C ALA A 57 -0.81 -6.17 7.29
N TYR A 58 0.25 -6.88 6.89
CA TYR A 58 0.11 -7.98 5.95
C TYR A 58 -0.46 -9.21 6.65
N SER A 59 -1.65 -9.64 6.24
CA SER A 59 -2.32 -10.83 6.78
C SER A 59 -3.31 -11.38 5.77
N GLU A 60 -3.56 -12.69 5.81
CA GLU A 60 -4.55 -13.36 4.93
C GLU A 60 -4.36 -13.01 3.42
N ASN A 61 -3.09 -12.96 2.98
CA ASN A 61 -2.71 -12.60 1.61
C ASN A 61 -3.19 -11.21 1.15
N SER A 62 -3.44 -10.32 2.07
CA SER A 62 -3.98 -8.99 1.86
C SER A 62 -3.44 -8.01 2.90
N PHE A 63 -3.84 -6.73 2.81
CA PHE A 63 -3.27 -5.67 3.63
C PHE A 63 -4.37 -4.94 4.41
N LYS A 64 -4.21 -4.82 5.74
CA LYS A 64 -5.11 -4.09 6.62
C LYS A 64 -5.10 -2.60 6.31
N ASN A 65 -6.16 -1.89 6.67
CA ASN A 65 -6.28 -0.46 6.40
C ASN A 65 -5.38 0.39 7.31
N GLU A 66 -5.64 0.35 8.60
CA GLU A 66 -5.00 1.23 9.59
C GLU A 66 -5.13 0.63 11.00
N CYS A 67 -4.41 1.23 11.97
CA CYS A 67 -4.56 0.92 13.38
C CYS A 67 -4.80 2.22 14.15
N GLU A 68 -5.92 2.32 14.86
CA GLU A 68 -6.21 3.44 15.75
C GLU A 68 -6.23 2.96 17.20
N ARG A 69 -5.41 3.59 18.06
CA ARG A 69 -5.32 3.28 19.50
C ARG A 69 -5.16 1.79 19.79
N GLY A 70 -4.30 1.13 18.99
CA GLY A 70 -4.01 -0.29 19.12
C GLY A 70 -5.09 -1.23 18.58
N VAL A 71 -6.10 -0.71 17.88
CA VAL A 71 -7.17 -1.51 17.26
C VAL A 71 -7.04 -1.45 15.75
N ASP A 72 -6.85 -2.59 15.12
CA ASP A 72 -6.74 -2.70 13.67
C ASP A 72 -8.10 -2.55 12.98
N ASP A 73 -8.14 -1.76 11.93
CA ASP A 73 -9.20 -1.78 10.95
C ASP A 73 -8.91 -2.87 9.91
N GLU A 74 -9.63 -3.97 10.04
CA GLU A 74 -9.45 -5.17 9.23
C GLU A 74 -10.04 -5.08 7.81
N ARG A 75 -10.60 -3.93 7.42
CA ARG A 75 -11.11 -3.73 6.06
C ARG A 75 -9.95 -3.73 5.06
N ARG A 76 -10.23 -4.23 3.87
CA ARG A 76 -9.31 -4.23 2.73
C ARG A 76 -9.75 -3.12 1.77
N ILE A 77 -9.14 -1.96 1.93
CA ILE A 77 -9.44 -0.78 1.12
C ILE A 77 -8.68 -0.89 -0.20
N TRP A 78 -9.33 -0.61 -1.30
CA TRP A 78 -8.83 -0.78 -2.67
C TRP A 78 -7.44 -0.16 -2.92
N TRP A 79 -7.27 1.10 -2.50
CA TRP A 79 -6.00 1.82 -2.75
C TRP A 79 -4.87 1.30 -1.87
N VAL A 80 -5.18 0.89 -0.65
CA VAL A 80 -4.22 0.31 0.29
C VAL A 80 -3.62 -0.98 -0.28
N GLN A 81 -4.46 -1.82 -0.91
CA GLN A 81 -3.97 -3.03 -1.59
C GLN A 81 -3.08 -2.67 -2.78
N ALA A 82 -3.45 -1.67 -3.58
CA ALA A 82 -2.64 -1.24 -4.72
C ALA A 82 -1.26 -0.73 -4.30
N GLU A 83 -1.21 0.12 -3.26
CA GLU A 83 0.06 0.66 -2.75
C GLU A 83 0.94 -0.43 -2.11
N ALA A 84 0.33 -1.41 -1.45
CA ALA A 84 1.07 -2.53 -0.87
C ALA A 84 1.74 -3.40 -1.93
N VAL A 85 1.10 -3.63 -3.09
CA VAL A 85 1.74 -4.34 -4.22
C VAL A 85 3.01 -3.62 -4.67
N VAL A 86 2.93 -2.30 -4.92
CA VAL A 86 4.08 -1.52 -5.40
C VAL A 86 5.17 -1.44 -4.33
N GLY A 87 4.78 -1.18 -3.08
CA GLY A 87 5.72 -1.00 -1.98
C GLY A 87 6.51 -2.27 -1.67
N PHE A 88 5.85 -3.43 -1.56
CA PHE A 88 6.56 -4.69 -1.31
C PHE A 88 7.39 -5.12 -2.52
N TYR A 89 6.92 -4.91 -3.75
CA TYR A 89 7.73 -5.16 -4.92
C TYR A 89 8.98 -4.26 -4.95
N ASN A 90 8.84 -2.98 -4.57
CA ASN A 90 9.95 -2.03 -4.40
C ASN A 90 10.96 -2.54 -3.36
N GLY A 91 10.49 -2.98 -2.20
CA GLY A 91 11.35 -3.52 -1.14
C GLY A 91 12.14 -4.74 -1.59
N TRP A 92 11.52 -5.65 -2.35
CA TRP A 92 12.22 -6.77 -2.96
C TRP A 92 13.24 -6.34 -4.02
N GLN A 93 12.92 -5.35 -4.87
CA GLN A 93 13.89 -4.83 -5.85
C GLN A 93 15.14 -4.20 -5.20
N LYS A 94 14.99 -3.58 -4.04
CA LYS A 94 16.11 -3.03 -3.26
C LYS A 94 16.99 -4.12 -2.66
N ASP A 95 16.39 -5.22 -2.25
CA ASP A 95 17.08 -6.35 -1.63
C ASP A 95 16.38 -7.67 -2.02
N ASN A 96 16.89 -8.30 -3.08
CA ASN A 96 16.32 -9.53 -3.63
C ASN A 96 16.39 -10.73 -2.67
N SER A 97 17.14 -10.64 -1.57
CA SER A 97 17.15 -11.68 -0.52
C SER A 97 15.84 -11.70 0.28
N LYS A 98 15.09 -10.60 0.28
CA LYS A 98 13.78 -10.46 0.95
C LYS A 98 12.64 -11.03 0.10
N THR A 99 12.72 -12.30 -0.24
CA THR A 99 11.74 -12.98 -1.11
C THR A 99 10.31 -12.92 -0.57
N HIS A 100 10.14 -12.81 0.76
CA HIS A 100 8.84 -12.64 1.40
C HIS A 100 8.10 -11.37 0.96
N TYR A 101 8.81 -10.31 0.52
CA TYR A 101 8.16 -9.12 -0.03
C TYR A 101 7.62 -9.38 -1.44
N LEU A 102 8.37 -10.11 -2.29
CA LEU A 102 7.86 -10.53 -3.59
C LEU A 102 6.61 -11.39 -3.42
N GLU A 103 6.68 -12.38 -2.54
CA GLU A 103 5.54 -13.26 -2.23
C GLU A 103 4.33 -12.46 -1.72
N ALA A 104 4.54 -11.47 -0.84
CA ALA A 104 3.48 -10.60 -0.37
C ALA A 104 2.85 -9.78 -1.51
N ALA A 105 3.66 -9.19 -2.39
CA ALA A 105 3.16 -8.44 -3.55
C ALA A 105 2.33 -9.33 -4.48
N GLU A 106 2.79 -10.54 -4.79
CA GLU A 106 2.08 -11.51 -5.64
C GLU A 106 0.76 -11.96 -5.00
N ASN A 107 0.76 -12.27 -3.70
CA ASN A 107 -0.43 -12.70 -2.97
C ASN A 107 -1.47 -11.57 -2.88
N ILE A 108 -1.06 -10.34 -2.60
CA ILE A 108 -1.96 -9.19 -2.59
C ILE A 108 -2.51 -8.92 -3.99
N TRP A 109 -1.69 -9.02 -5.03
CA TRP A 109 -2.16 -8.89 -6.41
C TRP A 109 -3.20 -9.96 -6.76
N LYS A 110 -2.98 -11.20 -6.34
CA LYS A 110 -3.96 -12.27 -6.50
C LYS A 110 -5.25 -11.98 -5.74
N PHE A 111 -5.16 -11.50 -4.50
CA PHE A 111 -6.32 -11.08 -3.71
C PHE A 111 -7.10 -9.96 -4.42
N ILE A 112 -6.41 -8.96 -4.98
CA ILE A 112 -7.04 -7.90 -5.77
C ILE A 112 -7.82 -8.48 -6.94
N GLN A 113 -7.19 -9.34 -7.74
CA GLN A 113 -7.81 -9.94 -8.92
C GLN A 113 -9.04 -10.79 -8.56
N ASP A 114 -8.97 -11.55 -7.48
CA ASP A 114 -10.01 -12.50 -7.09
C ASP A 114 -11.17 -11.84 -6.32
N LYS A 115 -10.88 -10.77 -5.54
CA LYS A 115 -11.79 -10.26 -4.50
C LYS A 115 -12.13 -8.77 -4.63
N VAL A 116 -11.17 -7.93 -5.08
CA VAL A 116 -11.36 -6.48 -5.14
C VAL A 116 -11.88 -6.02 -6.48
N VAL A 117 -11.46 -6.66 -7.57
CA VAL A 117 -11.95 -6.36 -8.92
C VAL A 117 -13.42 -6.79 -9.05
N ASP A 118 -14.30 -5.83 -9.30
CA ASP A 118 -15.71 -6.11 -9.58
C ASP A 118 -15.87 -6.68 -10.99
N LYS A 119 -16.33 -7.91 -11.09
CA LYS A 119 -16.47 -8.64 -12.35
C LYS A 119 -17.70 -8.25 -13.17
N ARG A 120 -18.55 -7.34 -12.69
CA ARG A 120 -19.70 -6.85 -13.45
C ARG A 120 -19.25 -6.06 -14.68
N PRO A 121 -19.88 -6.24 -15.85
CA PRO A 121 -19.51 -5.49 -17.07
C PRO A 121 -19.53 -3.98 -16.84
N GLY A 122 -18.44 -3.29 -17.24
CA GLY A 122 -18.31 -1.84 -17.09
C GLY A 122 -18.07 -1.34 -15.67
N SER A 123 -17.83 -2.26 -14.72
CA SER A 123 -17.51 -1.89 -13.34
C SER A 123 -16.00 -1.65 -13.15
N GLU A 124 -15.62 -1.32 -11.94
CA GLU A 124 -14.25 -0.99 -11.51
C GLU A 124 -13.93 -1.86 -10.26
N TRP A 125 -12.98 -1.51 -9.44
CA TRP A 125 -12.70 -2.19 -8.17
C TRP A 125 -13.73 -1.81 -7.11
N PHE A 126 -14.15 -2.74 -6.26
CA PHE A 126 -14.89 -2.39 -5.05
C PHE A 126 -14.09 -1.43 -4.19
N SER A 127 -14.75 -0.48 -3.52
CA SER A 127 -14.08 0.47 -2.62
C SER A 127 -13.46 -0.22 -1.42
N GLU A 128 -14.20 -1.16 -0.85
CA GLU A 128 -13.83 -1.90 0.35
C GLU A 128 -14.35 -3.33 0.28
N VAL A 129 -13.55 -4.26 0.78
CA VAL A 129 -13.98 -5.64 1.03
C VAL A 129 -13.56 -6.06 2.45
N ASP A 130 -14.20 -7.05 3.04
CA ASP A 130 -13.75 -7.65 4.29
C ASP A 130 -12.52 -8.57 4.07
N VAL A 131 -11.99 -9.14 5.13
CA VAL A 131 -10.82 -10.05 5.09
C VAL A 131 -11.05 -11.26 4.19
N ASN A 132 -12.29 -11.72 4.02
CA ASN A 132 -12.67 -12.85 3.16
C ASN A 132 -12.92 -12.40 1.71
N GLY A 133 -12.86 -11.10 1.44
CA GLY A 133 -13.11 -10.52 0.13
C GLY A 133 -14.59 -10.29 -0.19
N LYS A 134 -15.46 -10.23 0.82
CA LYS A 134 -16.86 -9.88 0.63
C LYS A 134 -16.99 -8.35 0.52
N PRO A 135 -17.52 -7.82 -0.59
CA PRO A 135 -17.61 -6.39 -0.80
C PRO A 135 -18.67 -5.70 0.07
N TYR A 136 -18.38 -4.48 0.49
CA TYR A 136 -19.32 -3.58 1.14
C TYR A 136 -20.17 -2.87 0.07
N MET A 137 -21.24 -3.50 -0.36
CA MET A 137 -22.08 -3.10 -1.52
C MET A 137 -22.75 -1.72 -1.37
N HIS A 138 -22.82 -1.17 -0.17
CA HIS A 138 -23.34 0.18 0.07
C HIS A 138 -22.31 1.28 -0.27
N LYS A 139 -21.06 0.92 -0.48
CA LYS A 139 -20.02 1.86 -0.90
C LYS A 139 -20.08 2.10 -2.40
N PRO A 140 -19.96 3.36 -2.86
CA PRO A 140 -19.96 3.67 -4.28
C PRO A 140 -18.70 3.10 -4.96
N ILE A 141 -18.86 2.74 -6.24
CA ILE A 141 -17.74 2.31 -7.09
C ILE A 141 -16.80 3.47 -7.40
N LEU A 142 -17.36 4.67 -7.53
CA LEU A 142 -16.62 5.91 -7.78
C LEU A 142 -17.13 7.00 -6.84
N GLU A 143 -16.23 7.78 -6.31
CA GLU A 143 -16.50 8.96 -5.48
C GLU A 143 -15.30 9.93 -5.57
N PRO A 144 -15.38 11.15 -5.02
CA PRO A 144 -14.27 12.13 -5.12
C PRO A 144 -12.91 11.61 -4.66
N TRP A 145 -12.88 10.70 -3.69
CA TRP A 145 -11.66 10.08 -3.16
C TRP A 145 -11.34 8.72 -3.76
N LYS A 146 -12.27 8.13 -4.52
CA LYS A 146 -12.08 6.89 -5.25
C LYS A 146 -12.20 7.12 -6.74
N CYS A 147 -11.11 7.51 -7.33
CA CYS A 147 -10.90 7.56 -8.77
C CYS A 147 -9.74 6.62 -9.15
N PRO A 148 -9.58 6.23 -10.42
CA PRO A 148 -8.66 5.15 -10.81
C PRO A 148 -7.18 5.58 -10.82
N TYR A 149 -6.71 6.39 -9.86
CA TYR A 149 -5.32 6.81 -9.87
C TYR A 149 -4.38 5.86 -9.11
N HIS A 150 -4.75 5.34 -7.94
CA HIS A 150 -3.90 4.38 -7.21
C HIS A 150 -3.76 3.06 -7.98
N ASN A 151 -4.88 2.47 -8.42
CA ASN A 151 -4.85 1.23 -9.19
C ASN A 151 -4.23 1.44 -10.59
N GLY A 152 -4.53 2.55 -11.26
CA GLY A 152 -3.87 2.90 -12.52
C GLY A 152 -2.36 3.12 -12.34
N ARG A 153 -1.94 3.86 -11.30
CA ARG A 153 -0.54 4.05 -10.95
C ARG A 153 0.16 2.71 -10.65
N MET A 154 -0.47 1.85 -9.83
CA MET A 154 0.05 0.52 -9.56
C MET A 154 0.29 -0.27 -10.85
N CYS A 155 -0.71 -0.35 -11.74
CA CYS A 155 -0.56 -1.07 -13.00
C CYS A 155 0.60 -0.51 -13.86
N LEU A 156 0.70 0.81 -13.98
CA LEU A 156 1.78 1.46 -14.75
C LEU A 156 3.15 1.23 -14.12
N GLU A 157 3.27 1.34 -12.79
CA GLU A 157 4.52 1.06 -12.08
C GLU A 157 4.94 -0.41 -12.22
N MET A 158 4.00 -1.35 -12.09
CA MET A 158 4.31 -2.77 -12.23
C MET A 158 4.72 -3.13 -13.66
N ILE A 159 4.04 -2.63 -14.69
CA ILE A 159 4.43 -2.81 -16.09
C ILE A 159 5.86 -2.27 -16.33
N LYS A 160 6.16 -1.09 -15.79
CA LYS A 160 7.47 -0.47 -15.94
C LYS A 160 8.58 -1.24 -15.22
N ARG A 161 8.29 -1.83 -14.06
CA ARG A 161 9.27 -2.57 -13.24
C ARG A 161 9.51 -3.99 -13.73
N ALA A 162 8.55 -4.58 -14.48
CA ALA A 162 8.65 -5.92 -15.03
C ALA A 162 9.40 -5.98 -16.39
N ASN A 163 9.66 -4.81 -17.02
CA ASN A 163 10.43 -4.66 -18.26
C ASN A 163 11.83 -4.11 -17.99
#